data_4dcf110ef9ef0f9ba7d3d3c6395a4241
#
_entry.id   4dcf110ef9ef0f9ba7d3d3c6395a4241
#
_cell.length_a   1.000
_cell.length_b   1.000
_cell.length_c   1.000
_cell.angle_alpha   90.00
_cell.angle_beta   90.00
_cell.angle_gamma   90.00
#
_symmetry.space_group_name_H-M   'P 1'
#
loop_
_entity.id
_entity.type
_entity.pdbx_description
1 polymer ?
#
loop_
_entity_poly.entity_id
_entity_poly.type
_entity_poly.pdbx_seq_one_letter_code
_entity_poly.pdbx_strand_id
1 'polypeptide(L)'
;DAYLPGRDVDMVMGIDIETTGTDPARDYIIDVGFEFMNMVSPRPTDVPNGYAYEQGYYDAGDAYGQSRLDFGVPPANAALGNELIRKLTGIDVRDRSSKAGHRLFDEWPEAQTGLLARLTQQPYVAHNATFEHSWFMLNVAGYAEAYRAGRITIIDTLPMSRQWDPGSVPNDEHPYGDNTLDAYAKRQGSLDSAHNERHLGLEDTHIMLVAMKHHLATLKAQGQGPWGPGGRSGVGGKSCGRKW
;
A
#
# COMPACT_ATOMS: atom_id res chain seq x y z
N ASP A 1 -20.39 -8.00 13.29
CA ASP A 1 -19.74 -6.84 12.69
C ASP A 1 -18.45 -6.56 13.44
N ALA A 2 -17.34 -6.89 12.80
CA ALA A 2 -16.04 -6.83 13.42
C ALA A 2 -15.49 -5.40 13.42
N TYR A 3 -16.19 -4.48 14.05
CA TYR A 3 -15.72 -3.12 14.14
C TYR A 3 -14.89 -2.88 15.38
N LEU A 4 -13.72 -2.37 15.17
CA LEU A 4 -13.00 -1.76 16.28
C LEU A 4 -13.70 -0.43 16.63
N PRO A 5 -14.04 -0.20 17.88
CA PRO A 5 -14.72 1.04 18.28
C PRO A 5 -13.99 2.28 17.75
N GLY A 6 -14.74 3.22 17.20
CA GLY A 6 -14.22 4.45 16.64
C GLY A 6 -13.63 4.36 15.22
N ARG A 7 -13.73 3.18 14.56
CA ARG A 7 -13.36 3.03 13.16
C ARG A 7 -14.56 3.00 12.24
N ASP A 8 -14.43 3.67 11.10
CA ASP A 8 -15.32 3.46 9.97
C ASP A 8 -14.91 2.17 9.26
N VAL A 9 -15.84 1.26 9.14
CA VAL A 9 -15.59 -0.07 8.60
C VAL A 9 -15.39 -0.13 7.11
N ASP A 10 -15.98 0.80 6.44
CA ASP A 10 -15.86 0.88 4.99
C ASP A 10 -14.61 1.67 4.59
N MET A 11 -14.01 2.36 5.55
CA MET A 11 -12.81 3.15 5.34
C MET A 11 -11.55 2.32 5.56
N VAL A 12 -10.65 2.36 4.60
CA VAL A 12 -9.31 1.79 4.69
C VAL A 12 -8.26 2.85 4.39
N MET A 13 -7.04 2.61 4.82
CA MET A 13 -5.88 3.40 4.42
C MET A 13 -4.97 2.55 3.55
N GLY A 14 -4.85 2.88 2.27
CA GLY A 14 -3.80 2.31 1.43
C GLY A 14 -2.46 2.91 1.79
N ILE A 15 -1.42 2.11 1.71
CA ILE A 15 -0.04 2.56 1.91
C ILE A 15 0.89 1.78 0.99
N ASP A 16 1.89 2.47 0.49
CA ASP A 16 3.00 1.90 -0.24
C ASP A 16 4.27 2.67 0.10
N ILE A 17 5.40 1.97 0.18
CA ILE A 17 6.70 2.55 0.49
C ILE A 17 7.72 2.19 -0.57
N GLU A 18 8.57 3.16 -0.90
CA GLU A 18 9.76 2.93 -1.71
C GLU A 18 11.01 2.96 -0.82
N THR A 19 11.92 2.06 -1.12
CA THR A 19 13.11 1.83 -0.30
C THR A 19 14.35 1.72 -1.16
N THR A 20 15.52 1.89 -0.56
CA THR A 20 16.80 1.74 -1.28
C THR A 20 17.19 0.29 -1.56
N GLY A 21 16.48 -0.66 -1.00
CA GLY A 21 16.68 -2.10 -1.16
C GLY A 21 15.63 -2.89 -0.40
N THR A 22 15.89 -4.16 -0.15
CA THR A 22 14.91 -5.08 0.45
C THR A 22 15.17 -5.45 1.90
N ASP A 23 16.27 -4.99 2.48
CA ASP A 23 16.65 -5.31 3.86
C ASP A 23 16.27 -4.17 4.81
N PRO A 24 15.19 -4.31 5.61
CA PRO A 24 14.72 -3.24 6.50
C PRO A 24 15.72 -2.87 7.61
N ALA A 25 16.76 -3.67 7.84
CA ALA A 25 17.80 -3.38 8.82
C ALA A 25 18.98 -2.58 8.23
N ARG A 26 19.10 -2.50 6.92
CA ARG A 26 20.28 -1.91 6.23
C ARG A 26 19.92 -0.85 5.21
N ASP A 27 18.73 -0.95 4.67
CA ASP A 27 18.25 -0.05 3.63
C ASP A 27 17.37 1.06 4.24
N TYR A 28 16.98 2.01 3.41
CA TYR A 28 16.30 3.23 3.85
C TYR A 28 14.96 3.38 3.14
N ILE A 29 13.94 3.80 3.89
CA ILE A 29 12.68 4.27 3.33
C ILE A 29 12.93 5.65 2.72
N ILE A 30 12.56 5.84 1.46
CA ILE A 30 12.80 7.08 0.72
C ILE A 30 11.51 7.75 0.23
N ASP A 31 10.41 7.00 0.14
CA ASP A 31 9.10 7.51 -0.22
C ASP A 31 8.02 6.75 0.55
N VAL A 32 6.99 7.44 0.99
CA VAL A 32 5.80 6.86 1.60
C VAL A 32 4.59 7.56 1.04
N GLY A 33 3.71 6.81 0.39
CA GLY A 33 2.42 7.29 -0.06
C GLY A 33 1.30 6.63 0.72
N PHE A 34 0.29 7.40 1.09
CA PHE A 34 -0.92 6.84 1.69
C PHE A 34 -2.16 7.62 1.30
N GLU A 35 -3.28 6.91 1.26
CA GLU A 35 -4.58 7.45 0.90
C GLU A 35 -5.67 6.77 1.72
N PHE A 36 -6.62 7.56 2.21
CA PHE A 36 -7.85 7.03 2.79
C PHE A 36 -8.92 6.91 1.71
N MET A 37 -9.53 5.72 1.60
CA MET A 37 -10.61 5.48 0.65
C MET A 37 -11.73 4.68 1.29
N ASN A 38 -12.98 5.10 1.03
CA ASN A 38 -14.14 4.31 1.39
C ASN A 38 -14.41 3.25 0.31
N MET A 39 -14.49 1.97 0.71
CA MET A 39 -14.61 0.85 -0.22
C MET A 39 -16.02 0.69 -0.81
N VAL A 40 -17.03 1.35 -0.28
CA VAL A 40 -18.41 1.19 -0.74
C VAL A 40 -19.03 2.48 -1.27
N SER A 41 -18.57 3.63 -0.81
CA SER A 41 -19.11 4.94 -1.20
C SER A 41 -18.28 5.57 -2.31
N PRO A 42 -18.90 6.21 -3.31
CA PRO A 42 -18.18 6.99 -4.31
C PRO A 42 -17.38 8.13 -3.65
N ARG A 43 -16.18 8.39 -4.18
CA ARG A 43 -15.31 9.48 -3.72
C ARG A 43 -14.63 10.15 -4.91
N PRO A 44 -14.20 11.40 -4.76
CA PRO A 44 -13.38 12.06 -5.78
C PRO A 44 -12.10 11.30 -6.15
N THR A 45 -11.55 10.51 -5.20
CA THR A 45 -10.40 9.64 -5.43
C THR A 45 -10.70 8.47 -6.37
N ASP A 46 -11.98 8.14 -6.60
CA ASP A 46 -12.39 7.10 -7.55
C ASP A 46 -12.39 7.64 -9.00
N VAL A 47 -11.38 8.37 -9.36
CA VAL A 47 -11.23 8.90 -10.72
C VAL A 47 -10.82 7.81 -11.71
N PRO A 48 -11.17 7.97 -12.98
CA PRO A 48 -10.74 7.04 -14.01
C PRO A 48 -9.23 6.89 -14.04
N ASN A 49 -8.83 5.67 -14.33
CA ASN A 49 -7.49 5.29 -14.62
C ASN A 49 -6.81 6.22 -15.66
N GLY A 50 -5.54 6.48 -15.53
CA GLY A 50 -4.79 7.41 -16.36
C GLY A 50 -4.92 8.88 -15.93
N TYR A 51 -6.09 9.28 -15.46
CA TYR A 51 -6.31 10.66 -15.00
C TYR A 51 -5.32 11.06 -13.90
N ALA A 52 -5.12 10.19 -12.92
CA ALA A 52 -4.22 10.44 -11.81
C ALA A 52 -2.78 10.71 -12.27
N TYR A 53 -2.33 10.06 -13.31
CA TYR A 53 -0.98 10.25 -13.86
C TYR A 53 -0.82 11.55 -14.63
N GLU A 54 -1.83 11.91 -15.41
CA GLU A 54 -1.72 12.99 -16.40
C GLU A 54 -2.05 14.36 -15.81
N GLN A 55 -2.89 14.40 -14.79
CA GLN A 55 -3.45 15.63 -14.25
C GLN A 55 -2.78 16.11 -12.95
N GLY A 56 -1.68 15.49 -12.53
CA GLY A 56 -1.07 15.84 -11.24
C GLY A 56 -1.98 15.58 -10.05
N TYR A 57 -2.87 14.61 -10.19
CA TYR A 57 -3.90 14.29 -9.21
C TYR A 57 -3.33 14.00 -7.82
N TYR A 58 -2.16 13.38 -7.77
CA TYR A 58 -1.48 13.04 -6.52
C TYR A 58 -0.95 14.26 -5.77
N ASP A 59 -0.83 15.40 -6.46
CA ASP A 59 -0.43 16.66 -5.83
C ASP A 59 -1.60 17.36 -5.12
N ALA A 60 -2.80 16.81 -5.25
CA ALA A 60 -3.98 17.36 -4.57
C ALA A 60 -3.92 17.25 -3.03
N GLY A 61 -2.96 16.52 -2.49
CA GLY A 61 -2.70 16.41 -1.07
C GLY A 61 -3.93 15.94 -0.28
N ASP A 62 -4.21 16.60 0.81
CA ASP A 62 -5.30 16.23 1.72
C ASP A 62 -6.71 16.40 1.15
N ALA A 63 -6.88 17.01 -0.02
CA ALA A 63 -8.20 17.22 -0.63
C ALA A 63 -8.98 15.92 -0.81
N TYR A 64 -8.26 14.81 -1.01
CA TYR A 64 -8.83 13.48 -1.19
C TYR A 64 -8.37 12.49 -0.10
N GLY A 65 -7.80 12.97 0.98
CA GLY A 65 -7.21 12.12 1.99
C GLY A 65 -5.91 11.44 1.55
N GLN A 66 -5.18 12.08 0.64
CA GLN A 66 -3.90 11.62 0.13
C GLN A 66 -2.75 12.34 0.81
N SER A 67 -1.63 11.67 0.96
CA SER A 67 -0.40 12.28 1.42
C SER A 67 0.83 11.53 0.91
N ARG A 68 1.88 12.28 0.67
CA ARG A 68 3.19 11.76 0.27
C ARG A 68 4.26 12.36 1.14
N LEU A 69 5.16 11.51 1.61
CA LEU A 69 6.32 11.91 2.41
C LEU A 69 7.59 11.41 1.74
N ASP A 70 8.54 12.33 1.56
CA ASP A 70 9.85 12.07 1.01
C ASP A 70 10.89 12.03 2.13
N PHE A 71 11.81 11.08 2.05
CA PHE A 71 12.87 10.91 3.05
C PHE A 71 14.24 10.90 2.39
N GLY A 72 15.24 11.22 3.20
CA GLY A 72 16.63 11.24 2.81
C GLY A 72 17.36 9.93 3.05
N VAL A 73 18.58 9.89 2.58
CA VAL A 73 19.56 8.83 2.84
C VAL A 73 20.84 9.42 3.44
N PRO A 74 21.65 8.62 4.14
CA PRO A 74 22.96 9.07 4.61
C PRO A 74 23.82 9.59 3.46
N PRO A 75 24.70 10.57 3.73
CA PRO A 75 25.52 11.19 2.68
C PRO A 75 26.37 10.20 1.88
N ALA A 76 26.87 9.13 2.51
CA ALA A 76 27.63 8.10 1.84
C ALA A 76 26.77 7.31 0.83
N ASN A 77 25.53 7.00 1.19
CA ASN A 77 24.57 6.32 0.28
C ASN A 77 24.18 7.23 -0.87
N ALA A 78 23.93 8.52 -0.61
CA ALA A 78 23.67 9.50 -1.65
C ALA A 78 24.86 9.60 -2.63
N ALA A 79 26.08 9.68 -2.12
CA ALA A 79 27.27 9.79 -2.96
C ALA A 79 27.46 8.58 -3.90
N LEU A 80 27.13 7.37 -3.43
CA LEU A 80 27.19 6.15 -4.25
C LEU A 80 26.09 6.14 -5.32
N GLY A 81 24.94 6.70 -5.02
CA GLY A 81 23.75 6.56 -5.84
C GLY A 81 23.14 5.16 -5.79
N ASN A 82 22.01 4.97 -6.43
CA ASN A 82 21.36 3.68 -6.59
C ASN A 82 20.66 3.64 -7.95
N GLU A 83 21.36 3.10 -8.94
CA GLU A 83 20.86 3.11 -10.33
C GLU A 83 19.64 2.20 -10.51
N LEU A 84 19.53 1.10 -9.75
CA LEU A 84 18.38 0.23 -9.80
C LEU A 84 17.12 0.98 -9.33
N ILE A 85 17.20 1.64 -8.18
CA ILE A 85 16.08 2.42 -7.64
C ILE A 85 15.72 3.57 -8.57
N ARG A 86 16.72 4.27 -9.12
CA ARG A 86 16.48 5.33 -10.09
C ARG A 86 15.72 4.85 -11.34
N LYS A 87 16.04 3.66 -11.83
CA LYS A 87 15.33 3.06 -12.97
C LYS A 87 13.89 2.65 -12.62
N LEU A 88 13.68 2.10 -11.44
CA LEU A 88 12.37 1.63 -11.00
C LEU A 88 11.44 2.78 -10.65
N THR A 89 11.89 3.69 -9.82
CA THR A 89 11.06 4.73 -9.17
C THR A 89 11.19 6.10 -9.80
N GLY A 90 12.24 6.34 -10.57
CA GLY A 90 12.64 7.68 -11.00
C GLY A 90 13.33 8.52 -9.92
N ILE A 91 13.41 8.03 -8.68
CA ILE A 91 14.06 8.74 -7.57
C ILE A 91 15.57 8.55 -7.66
N ASP A 92 16.31 9.63 -7.80
CA ASP A 92 17.77 9.61 -7.66
C ASP A 92 18.16 9.90 -6.22
N VAL A 93 18.70 8.90 -5.53
CA VAL A 93 19.11 9.04 -4.14
C VAL A 93 20.26 10.05 -3.93
N ARG A 94 20.95 10.43 -5.01
CA ARG A 94 21.96 11.49 -4.97
C ARG A 94 21.36 12.83 -4.57
N ASP A 95 20.09 13.05 -4.93
CA ASP A 95 19.33 14.24 -4.60
C ASP A 95 18.69 14.19 -3.21
N ARG A 96 18.85 13.08 -2.50
CA ARG A 96 18.20 12.81 -1.20
C ARG A 96 19.19 12.78 -0.02
N SER A 97 20.37 13.40 -0.14
CA SER A 97 21.35 13.43 0.94
C SER A 97 20.84 14.17 2.18
N SER A 98 21.01 13.59 3.36
CA SER A 98 20.66 14.24 4.61
C SER A 98 21.47 15.52 4.87
N LYS A 99 22.66 15.66 4.31
CA LYS A 99 23.42 16.91 4.30
C LYS A 99 22.78 18.02 3.50
N ALA A 100 21.96 17.68 2.50
CA ALA A 100 21.22 18.65 1.69
C ALA A 100 19.85 19.01 2.28
N GLY A 101 19.56 18.59 3.52
CA GLY A 101 18.33 18.94 4.21
C GLY A 101 17.21 17.89 4.13
N HIS A 102 17.46 16.75 3.51
CA HIS A 102 16.48 15.66 3.51
C HIS A 102 16.59 14.83 4.78
N ARG A 103 15.55 14.81 5.59
CA ARG A 103 15.56 14.05 6.84
C ARG A 103 15.44 12.55 6.57
N LEU A 104 16.22 11.75 7.28
CA LEU A 104 16.05 10.30 7.27
C LEU A 104 14.76 9.93 8.00
N PHE A 105 14.12 8.85 7.56
CA PHE A 105 12.88 8.36 8.18
C PHE A 105 13.08 8.01 9.67
N ASP A 106 14.14 7.33 10.02
CA ASP A 106 14.47 6.93 11.38
C ASP A 106 14.93 8.08 12.28
N GLU A 107 15.29 9.22 11.69
CA GLU A 107 15.64 10.46 12.40
C GLU A 107 14.49 11.48 12.44
N TRP A 108 13.29 11.07 12.08
CA TRP A 108 12.11 11.93 12.05
C TRP A 108 10.96 11.40 12.92
N PRO A 109 11.04 11.56 14.25
CA PRO A 109 10.06 10.99 15.19
C PRO A 109 8.61 11.42 14.91
N GLU A 110 8.40 12.66 14.49
CA GLU A 110 7.05 13.18 14.21
C GLU A 110 6.42 12.50 13.00
N ALA A 111 7.20 12.20 11.96
CA ALA A 111 6.72 11.45 10.81
C ALA A 111 6.36 10.02 11.19
N GLN A 112 7.19 9.37 12.00
CA GLN A 112 6.91 8.02 12.51
C GLN A 112 5.67 7.98 13.40
N THR A 113 5.52 8.93 14.31
CA THR A 113 4.35 9.05 15.19
C THR A 113 3.07 9.29 14.36
N GLY A 114 3.13 10.18 13.39
CA GLY A 114 2.02 10.47 12.48
C GLY A 114 1.64 9.25 11.63
N LEU A 115 2.62 8.51 11.15
CA LEU A 115 2.38 7.28 10.40
C LEU A 115 1.75 6.19 11.28
N LEU A 116 2.28 5.96 12.48
CA LEU A 116 1.72 5.00 13.43
C LEU A 116 0.27 5.32 13.79
N ALA A 117 -0.04 6.59 14.02
CA ALA A 117 -1.41 7.02 14.29
C ALA A 117 -2.36 6.63 13.15
N ARG A 118 -1.97 6.83 11.91
CA ARG A 118 -2.76 6.44 10.73
C ARG A 118 -2.90 4.92 10.59
N LEU A 119 -1.81 4.18 10.76
CA LEU A 119 -1.80 2.71 10.70
C LEU A 119 -2.69 2.06 11.77
N THR A 120 -2.94 2.75 12.89
CA THR A 120 -3.83 2.29 13.96
C THR A 120 -5.26 2.80 13.83
N GLN A 121 -5.48 3.87 13.06
CA GLN A 121 -6.79 4.50 12.90
C GLN A 121 -7.74 3.65 12.06
N GLN A 122 -7.26 3.10 10.95
CA GLN A 122 -8.03 2.27 10.02
C GLN A 122 -7.22 1.02 9.65
N PRO A 123 -7.88 -0.05 9.14
CA PRO A 123 -7.14 -1.11 8.48
C PRO A 123 -6.27 -0.52 7.38
N TYR A 124 -5.02 -0.94 7.29
CA TYR A 124 -4.19 -0.54 6.17
C TYR A 124 -4.10 -1.62 5.10
N VAL A 125 -4.04 -1.19 3.86
CA VAL A 125 -3.98 -2.02 2.66
C VAL A 125 -2.62 -1.84 2.01
N ALA A 126 -1.96 -2.93 1.66
CA ALA A 126 -0.77 -2.94 0.83
C ALA A 126 -0.82 -4.11 -0.15
N HIS A 127 -0.05 -4.04 -1.22
CA HIS A 127 0.11 -5.14 -2.17
C HIS A 127 1.39 -5.90 -1.85
N ASN A 128 1.27 -7.16 -1.40
CA ASN A 128 2.34 -7.90 -0.74
C ASN A 128 2.72 -7.28 0.63
N ALA A 129 1.72 -7.08 1.46
CA ALA A 129 1.81 -6.35 2.73
C ALA A 129 2.86 -6.90 3.72
N THR A 130 3.40 -8.09 3.47
CA THR A 130 4.54 -8.61 4.23
C THR A 130 5.76 -7.71 4.11
N PHE A 131 5.93 -7.03 2.97
CA PHE A 131 7.01 -6.09 2.76
C PHE A 131 6.86 -4.89 3.69
N GLU A 132 5.78 -4.14 3.62
CA GLU A 132 5.52 -2.98 4.48
C GLU A 132 5.55 -3.37 5.96
N HIS A 133 4.90 -4.48 6.30
CA HIS A 133 4.88 -4.98 7.66
C HIS A 133 6.29 -5.19 8.24
N SER A 134 7.18 -5.81 7.49
CA SER A 134 8.56 -6.06 7.93
C SER A 134 9.33 -4.76 8.16
N TRP A 135 9.14 -3.77 7.28
CA TRP A 135 9.73 -2.45 7.42
C TRP A 135 9.19 -1.70 8.64
N PHE A 136 7.88 -1.72 8.84
CA PHE A 136 7.25 -1.02 9.98
C PHE A 136 7.59 -1.67 11.32
N MET A 137 7.67 -3.00 11.37
CA MET A 137 8.08 -3.72 12.58
C MET A 137 9.45 -3.26 13.10
N LEU A 138 10.34 -2.93 12.21
CA LEU A 138 11.71 -2.56 12.54
C LEU A 138 11.92 -1.05 12.64
N ASN A 139 11.27 -0.27 11.79
CA ASN A 139 11.61 1.14 11.58
C ASN A 139 10.57 2.13 12.13
N VAL A 140 9.37 1.68 12.51
CA VAL A 140 8.34 2.57 13.06
C VAL A 140 8.21 2.35 14.56
N ALA A 141 8.63 3.33 15.34
CA ALA A 141 8.55 3.27 16.79
C ALA A 141 7.11 3.04 17.26
N GLY A 142 6.91 2.02 18.10
CA GLY A 142 5.60 1.63 18.64
C GLY A 142 4.74 0.74 17.73
N TYR A 143 5.16 0.49 16.50
CA TYR A 143 4.39 -0.36 15.58
C TYR A 143 4.32 -1.81 16.07
N ALA A 144 5.43 -2.38 16.49
CA ALA A 144 5.48 -3.77 16.97
C ALA A 144 4.57 -4.00 18.19
N GLU A 145 4.56 -3.06 19.12
CA GLU A 145 3.68 -3.09 20.29
C GLU A 145 2.20 -2.95 19.88
N ALA A 146 1.88 -2.03 18.98
CA ALA A 146 0.55 -1.83 18.47
C ALA A 146 0.03 -3.07 17.73
N TYR A 147 0.89 -3.70 16.93
CA TYR A 147 0.57 -4.94 16.21
C TYR A 147 0.29 -6.09 17.17
N ARG A 148 1.18 -6.34 18.16
CA ARG A 148 0.99 -7.38 19.17
C ARG A 148 -0.24 -7.17 20.03
N ALA A 149 -0.60 -5.90 20.27
CA ALA A 149 -1.81 -5.51 20.99
C ALA A 149 -3.10 -5.59 20.14
N GLY A 150 -3.01 -6.03 18.88
CA GLY A 150 -4.16 -6.15 17.99
C GLY A 150 -4.76 -4.83 17.53
N ARG A 151 -4.01 -3.73 17.64
CA ARG A 151 -4.46 -2.39 17.22
C ARG A 151 -4.22 -2.12 15.73
N ILE A 152 -3.47 -2.97 15.05
CA ILE A 152 -3.18 -2.87 13.62
C ILE A 152 -3.88 -4.01 12.89
N THR A 153 -4.62 -3.67 11.87
CA THR A 153 -5.26 -4.61 10.94
C THR A 153 -4.66 -4.42 9.56
N ILE A 154 -4.21 -5.52 8.97
CA ILE A 154 -3.54 -5.52 7.65
C ILE A 154 -4.44 -6.21 6.64
N ILE A 155 -4.63 -5.57 5.49
CA ILE A 155 -5.29 -6.14 4.31
C ILE A 155 -4.25 -6.26 3.21
N ASP A 156 -4.09 -7.44 2.66
CA ASP A 156 -3.14 -7.70 1.57
C ASP A 156 -3.91 -8.01 0.28
N THR A 157 -3.71 -7.20 -0.75
CA THR A 157 -4.36 -7.38 -2.04
C THR A 157 -3.71 -8.47 -2.90
N LEU A 158 -2.48 -8.88 -2.60
CA LEU A 158 -1.82 -9.96 -3.34
C LEU A 158 -2.53 -11.31 -3.20
N PRO A 159 -2.89 -11.79 -1.98
CA PRO A 159 -3.73 -12.97 -1.83
C PRO A 159 -5.12 -12.83 -2.45
N MET A 160 -5.70 -11.63 -2.42
CA MET A 160 -6.99 -11.37 -3.09
C MET A 160 -6.89 -11.59 -4.59
N SER A 161 -5.83 -11.07 -5.22
CA SER A 161 -5.55 -11.29 -6.63
C SER A 161 -5.39 -12.77 -6.95
N ARG A 162 -4.54 -13.48 -6.21
CA ARG A 162 -4.26 -14.90 -6.43
C ARG A 162 -5.48 -15.79 -6.24
N GLN A 163 -6.32 -15.49 -5.28
CA GLN A 163 -7.41 -16.37 -4.87
C GLN A 163 -8.71 -16.09 -5.62
N TRP A 164 -8.99 -14.83 -5.92
CA TRP A 164 -10.31 -14.41 -6.39
C TRP A 164 -10.33 -13.69 -7.73
N ASP A 165 -9.18 -13.48 -8.35
CA ASP A 165 -9.10 -12.91 -9.69
C ASP A 165 -8.90 -14.02 -10.73
N PRO A 166 -9.97 -14.41 -11.48
CA PRO A 166 -9.87 -15.51 -12.44
C PRO A 166 -9.03 -15.14 -13.67
N GLY A 167 -8.69 -13.86 -13.86
CA GLY A 167 -7.80 -13.42 -14.93
C GLY A 167 -6.33 -13.69 -14.66
N SER A 168 -5.99 -14.14 -13.44
CA SER A 168 -4.64 -14.54 -13.09
C SER A 168 -4.34 -15.93 -13.66
N VAL A 169 -3.60 -15.97 -14.76
CA VAL A 169 -3.26 -17.24 -15.45
C VAL A 169 -1.83 -17.64 -15.14
N PRO A 170 -1.61 -18.82 -14.54
CA PRO A 170 -0.27 -19.34 -14.30
C PRO A 170 0.54 -19.50 -15.58
N ASN A 171 1.83 -19.21 -15.51
CA ASN A 171 2.82 -19.47 -16.55
C ASN A 171 4.17 -19.82 -15.92
N ASP A 172 5.19 -20.07 -16.74
CA ASP A 172 6.51 -20.52 -16.22
C ASP A 172 7.21 -19.46 -15.35
N GLU A 173 7.03 -18.18 -15.65
CA GLU A 173 7.59 -17.08 -14.87
C GLU A 173 6.75 -16.78 -13.60
N HIS A 174 5.45 -16.97 -13.72
CA HIS A 174 4.48 -16.73 -12.65
C HIS A 174 3.63 -17.97 -12.40
N PRO A 175 4.10 -18.95 -11.61
CA PRO A 175 3.40 -20.21 -11.35
C PRO A 175 1.99 -20.06 -10.74
N TYR A 176 1.72 -18.91 -10.15
CA TYR A 176 0.42 -18.54 -9.59
C TYR A 176 -0.33 -17.48 -10.43
N GLY A 177 0.14 -17.25 -11.66
CA GLY A 177 -0.28 -16.15 -12.50
C GLY A 177 0.49 -14.85 -12.20
N ASP A 178 0.40 -13.88 -13.10
CA ASP A 178 0.96 -12.56 -12.87
C ASP A 178 0.05 -11.79 -11.91
N ASN A 179 0.50 -11.68 -10.66
CA ASN A 179 -0.18 -10.99 -9.57
C ASN A 179 0.63 -9.80 -9.04
N THR A 180 1.50 -9.23 -9.88
CA THR A 180 2.07 -7.92 -9.60
C THR A 180 0.96 -6.88 -9.46
N LEU A 181 1.23 -5.78 -8.78
CA LEU A 181 0.28 -4.68 -8.67
C LEU A 181 -0.12 -4.17 -10.06
N ASP A 182 0.83 -4.02 -10.97
CA ASP A 182 0.59 -3.62 -12.36
C ASP A 182 -0.44 -4.53 -13.04
N ALA A 183 -0.24 -5.84 -13.00
CA ALA A 183 -1.15 -6.80 -13.62
C ALA A 183 -2.53 -6.83 -12.94
N TYR A 184 -2.56 -6.82 -11.60
CA TYR A 184 -3.81 -6.78 -10.83
C TYR A 184 -4.61 -5.50 -11.12
N ALA A 185 -3.95 -4.35 -11.09
CA ALA A 185 -4.58 -3.05 -11.36
C ALA A 185 -5.15 -2.99 -12.80
N LYS A 186 -4.43 -3.50 -13.78
CA LYS A 186 -4.90 -3.59 -15.18
C LYS A 186 -6.13 -4.48 -15.30
N ARG A 187 -6.13 -5.67 -14.68
CA ARG A 187 -7.29 -6.57 -14.70
C ARG A 187 -8.52 -5.98 -14.02
N GLN A 188 -8.32 -5.26 -12.93
CA GLN A 188 -9.39 -4.59 -12.19
C GLN A 188 -9.79 -3.22 -12.77
N GLY A 189 -9.12 -2.75 -13.82
CA GLY A 189 -9.44 -1.52 -14.53
C GLY A 189 -9.01 -0.23 -13.82
N SER A 190 -8.11 -0.32 -12.83
CA SER A 190 -7.56 0.87 -12.16
C SER A 190 -6.29 1.40 -12.81
N LEU A 191 -5.68 0.61 -13.69
CA LEU A 191 -4.53 1.01 -14.49
C LEU A 191 -4.82 0.66 -15.96
N ASP A 192 -4.59 1.62 -16.82
CA ASP A 192 -4.73 1.50 -18.26
C ASP A 192 -3.64 0.57 -18.84
N SER A 193 -3.99 -0.22 -19.84
CA SER A 193 -3.06 -1.15 -20.47
C SER A 193 -1.85 -0.48 -21.15
N ALA A 194 -1.97 0.81 -21.49
CA ALA A 194 -0.88 1.59 -22.09
C ALA A 194 0.09 2.18 -21.03
N HIS A 195 -0.25 2.13 -19.75
CA HIS A 195 0.56 2.62 -18.65
C HIS A 195 1.06 1.47 -17.79
N ASN A 196 2.15 1.71 -17.06
CA ASN A 196 2.67 0.80 -16.04
C ASN A 196 2.62 1.47 -14.67
N GLU A 197 2.64 0.67 -13.59
CA GLU A 197 2.87 1.20 -12.26
C GLU A 197 4.16 2.01 -12.24
N ARG A 198 4.19 3.05 -11.43
CA ARG A 198 5.31 4.00 -11.42
C ARG A 198 6.35 3.72 -10.36
N HIS A 199 6.09 2.78 -9.48
CA HIS A 199 6.88 2.53 -8.28
C HIS A 199 7.11 3.83 -7.49
N LEU A 200 6.00 4.50 -7.21
CA LEU A 200 5.93 5.69 -6.37
C LEU A 200 4.79 5.50 -5.37
N GLY A 201 5.10 5.67 -4.11
CA GLY A 201 4.21 5.26 -3.01
C GLY A 201 2.76 5.74 -3.12
N LEU A 202 2.52 7.01 -3.45
CA LEU A 202 1.14 7.52 -3.55
C LEU A 202 0.41 7.03 -4.80
N GLU A 203 1.09 7.02 -5.95
CA GLU A 203 0.51 6.55 -7.22
C GLU A 203 0.11 5.09 -7.12
N ASP A 204 1.01 4.26 -6.61
CA ASP A 204 0.78 2.82 -6.50
C ASP A 204 -0.29 2.52 -5.43
N THR A 205 -0.29 3.26 -4.32
CA THR A 205 -1.38 3.21 -3.33
C THR A 205 -2.74 3.51 -3.97
N HIS A 206 -2.83 4.54 -4.80
CA HIS A 206 -4.10 4.92 -5.43
C HIS A 206 -4.63 3.83 -6.36
N ILE A 207 -3.82 3.35 -7.30
CA ILE A 207 -4.25 2.30 -8.23
C ILE A 207 -4.60 1.00 -7.52
N MET A 208 -3.90 0.67 -6.43
CA MET A 208 -4.19 -0.48 -5.59
C MET A 208 -5.57 -0.36 -4.93
N LEU A 209 -5.86 0.77 -4.31
CA LEU A 209 -7.15 0.99 -3.63
C LEU A 209 -8.32 0.97 -4.60
N VAL A 210 -8.19 1.60 -5.75
CA VAL A 210 -9.23 1.56 -6.81
C VAL A 210 -9.40 0.15 -7.34
N ALA A 211 -8.32 -0.59 -7.57
CA ALA A 211 -8.38 -1.99 -7.98
C ALA A 211 -9.12 -2.85 -6.92
N MET A 212 -8.77 -2.71 -5.65
CA MET A 212 -9.44 -3.43 -4.57
C MET A 212 -10.92 -3.09 -4.49
N LYS A 213 -11.29 -1.82 -4.61
CA LYS A 213 -12.68 -1.37 -4.57
C LYS A 213 -13.51 -1.98 -5.71
N HIS A 214 -13.00 -1.96 -6.94
CA HIS A 214 -13.65 -2.58 -8.09
C HIS A 214 -13.78 -4.10 -7.91
N HIS A 215 -12.71 -4.75 -7.44
CA HIS A 215 -12.70 -6.18 -7.19
C HIS A 215 -13.73 -6.59 -6.12
N LEU A 216 -13.77 -5.90 -4.99
CA LEU A 216 -14.76 -6.15 -3.94
C LEU A 216 -16.19 -5.96 -4.43
N ALA A 217 -16.46 -4.92 -5.22
CA ALA A 217 -17.78 -4.70 -5.81
C ALA A 217 -18.21 -5.85 -6.72
N THR A 218 -17.31 -6.33 -7.56
CA THR A 218 -17.53 -7.48 -8.45
C THR A 218 -17.77 -8.75 -7.66
N LEU A 219 -16.92 -9.05 -6.68
CA LEU A 219 -17.06 -10.26 -5.84
C LEU A 219 -18.39 -10.23 -5.06
N LYS A 220 -18.77 -9.08 -4.53
CA LYS A 220 -20.06 -8.91 -3.83
C LYS A 220 -21.25 -9.18 -4.76
N ALA A 221 -21.23 -8.61 -5.97
CA ALA A 221 -22.28 -8.82 -6.96
C ALA A 221 -22.41 -10.28 -7.37
N GLN A 222 -21.34 -11.02 -7.39
CA GLN A 222 -21.29 -12.44 -7.76
C GLN A 222 -21.49 -13.40 -6.58
N GLY A 223 -21.57 -12.89 -5.35
CA GLY A 223 -21.62 -13.72 -4.15
C GLY A 223 -20.35 -14.56 -3.94
N GLN A 224 -19.20 -14.00 -4.30
CA GLN A 224 -17.89 -14.64 -4.21
C GLN A 224 -16.98 -13.95 -3.19
N GLY A 225 -15.76 -14.46 -3.02
CA GLY A 225 -14.81 -13.92 -2.07
C GLY A 225 -15.35 -13.89 -0.64
N PRO A 226 -15.29 -12.76 0.07
CA PRO A 226 -15.84 -12.62 1.43
C PRO A 226 -17.35 -12.88 1.54
N TRP A 227 -18.09 -12.80 0.45
CA TRP A 227 -19.55 -13.04 0.37
C TRP A 227 -19.89 -14.43 -0.17
N GLY A 228 -18.90 -15.25 -0.50
CA GLY A 228 -19.06 -16.61 -0.97
C GLY A 228 -19.39 -17.60 0.16
N PRO A 229 -19.70 -18.88 -0.19
CA PRO A 229 -20.09 -19.89 0.79
C PRO A 229 -19.10 -20.12 1.93
N GLY A 230 -17.82 -19.86 1.72
CA GLY A 230 -16.77 -19.93 2.75
C GLY A 230 -16.49 -18.62 3.49
N GLY A 231 -17.02 -17.49 3.00
CA GLY A 231 -16.71 -16.17 3.53
C GLY A 231 -17.47 -15.77 4.80
N ARG A 232 -18.61 -16.41 5.05
CA ARG A 232 -19.45 -16.11 6.23
C ARG A 232 -19.06 -16.80 7.52
N SER A 233 -18.16 -17.78 7.48
CA SER A 233 -17.73 -18.52 8.67
C SER A 233 -16.68 -17.81 9.53
N GLY A 234 -16.28 -16.60 9.15
CA GLY A 234 -15.32 -15.78 9.89
C GLY A 234 -15.93 -14.74 10.84
N VAL A 235 -17.26 -14.60 10.87
CA VAL A 235 -17.97 -13.61 11.72
C VAL A 235 -18.56 -14.31 12.94
N GLY A 236 -17.74 -14.93 13.72
CA GLY A 236 -18.19 -15.56 14.95
C GLY A 236 -17.02 -16.17 15.72
N GLY A 237 -16.41 -15.39 16.57
CA GLY A 237 -15.66 -15.88 17.70
C GLY A 237 -14.20 -16.26 17.49
N LYS A 238 -13.37 -15.50 18.16
CA LYS A 238 -11.97 -15.70 18.53
C LYS A 238 -10.94 -15.30 17.49
N SER A 239 -10.26 -14.20 17.84
CA SER A 239 -8.96 -13.82 17.32
C SER A 239 -8.01 -15.04 17.33
N CYS A 240 -7.94 -15.71 16.23
CA CYS A 240 -6.84 -16.59 15.93
C CYS A 240 -6.27 -16.08 14.63
N GLY A 241 -5.04 -15.58 14.70
CA GLY A 241 -4.33 -15.09 13.54
C GLY A 241 -4.37 -16.12 12.42
N ARG A 242 -5.20 -15.91 11.45
CA ARG A 242 -5.09 -16.59 10.19
C ARG A 242 -4.40 -15.65 9.22
N LYS A 243 -3.22 -16.09 8.87
CA LYS A 243 -2.44 -15.61 7.75
C LYS A 243 -3.33 -15.62 6.52
N TRP A 244 -3.47 -14.47 5.94
CA TRP A 244 -3.87 -14.30 4.56
C TRP A 244 -2.62 -14.23 3.71
#